data_5668733f70e7f27f6b21605d5aecdd5f
#
_entry.id   5668733f70e7f27f6b21605d5aecdd5f
#
_cell.length_a   1.000
_cell.length_b   1.000
_cell.length_c   1.000
_cell.angle_alpha   90.00
_cell.angle_beta   90.00
_cell.angle_gamma   90.00
#
_symmetry.space_group_name_H-M   'P 1'
#
loop_
_entity.id
_entity.type
_entity.pdbx_description
1 polymer ?
#
loop_
_entity_poly.entity_id
_entity_poly.type
_entity_poly.pdbx_seq_one_letter_code
_entity_poly.pdbx_strand_id
1 'polypeptide(L)'
;AGDAVELRHYVTGAKTLIALAVPANKQGRIAADNICGGSSEYRGSQGSSVVKVFSLTAAATGINEKTARAAGLDYDKVVLSPANHATYYPGAQVMTMKVLFERSSLRLLGAQIVGGAGVDKRIDVLATAIRAGLTADLLKDLDLAYAPPYSSAKDPVNMAGYLIDNLVAGRVKQFHFEDVASLPKDGSVTLLDTRTPLE
;
A
#
# COMPACT_ATOMS: atom_id res chain seq x y z
N ALA A 1 -13.80 6.61 -23.45
CA ALA A 1 -13.92 6.61 -21.99
C ALA A 1 -14.49 5.26 -21.52
N GLY A 2 -14.22 4.92 -20.27
CA GLY A 2 -14.74 3.70 -19.65
C GLY A 2 -13.72 2.57 -19.54
N ASP A 3 -14.22 1.34 -19.33
CA ASP A 3 -13.38 0.18 -19.03
C ASP A 3 -12.53 -0.32 -20.21
N ALA A 4 -12.94 -0.03 -21.43
CA ALA A 4 -12.35 -0.56 -22.67
C ALA A 4 -11.28 0.36 -23.31
N VAL A 5 -10.76 1.33 -22.56
CA VAL A 5 -9.77 2.29 -23.09
C VAL A 5 -8.41 2.10 -22.46
N GLU A 6 -7.38 2.27 -23.29
CA GLU A 6 -6.00 2.38 -22.80
C GLU A 6 -5.82 3.69 -22.03
N LEU A 7 -5.16 3.61 -20.87
CA LEU A 7 -4.83 4.77 -20.06
C LEU A 7 -3.37 4.69 -19.58
N ARG A 8 -2.87 5.78 -19.02
CA ARG A 8 -1.56 5.80 -18.37
C ARG A 8 -1.68 5.39 -16.90
N HIS A 9 -0.85 4.43 -16.50
CA HIS A 9 -0.71 4.08 -15.09
C HIS A 9 0.02 5.22 -14.36
N TYR A 10 -0.60 5.73 -13.28
CA TYR A 10 -0.08 6.92 -12.59
C TYR A 10 1.34 6.75 -12.02
N VAL A 11 1.67 5.57 -11.51
CA VAL A 11 2.97 5.30 -10.88
C VAL A 11 4.06 5.03 -11.91
N THR A 12 3.79 4.21 -12.93
CA THR A 12 4.80 3.77 -13.90
C THR A 12 4.85 4.61 -15.18
N GLY A 13 3.81 5.40 -15.44
CA GLY A 13 3.65 6.10 -16.71
C GLY A 13 3.35 5.20 -17.91
N ALA A 14 3.38 3.88 -17.73
CA ALA A 14 3.15 2.91 -18.80
C ALA A 14 1.68 2.91 -19.25
N LYS A 15 1.47 2.55 -20.51
CA LYS A 15 0.15 2.29 -21.04
C LYS A 15 -0.42 1.01 -20.43
N THR A 16 -1.68 1.05 -20.02
CA THR A 16 -2.34 -0.07 -19.34
C THR A 16 -3.84 -0.02 -19.53
N LEU A 17 -4.49 -1.11 -19.14
CA LEU A 17 -5.94 -1.22 -19.02
C LEU A 17 -6.29 -1.35 -17.54
N ILE A 18 -7.15 -0.48 -17.04
CA ILE A 18 -7.68 -0.53 -15.66
C ILE A 18 -9.20 -0.44 -15.74
N ALA A 19 -9.85 -1.59 -15.83
CA ALA A 19 -11.31 -1.72 -15.91
C ALA A 19 -11.91 -1.61 -14.49
N LEU A 20 -12.05 -0.38 -14.00
CA LEU A 20 -12.62 -0.08 -12.69
C LEU A 20 -13.58 1.09 -12.78
N ALA A 21 -14.64 1.06 -11.99
CA ALA A 21 -15.70 2.07 -11.99
C ALA A 21 -15.21 3.50 -11.72
N VAL A 22 -14.21 3.67 -10.84
CA VAL A 22 -13.69 5.01 -10.49
C VAL A 22 -12.98 5.68 -11.67
N PRO A 23 -12.03 5.04 -12.40
CA PRO A 23 -11.49 5.58 -13.64
C PRO A 23 -12.57 5.88 -14.69
N ALA A 24 -13.51 4.95 -14.91
CA ALA A 24 -14.56 5.09 -15.88
C ALA A 24 -15.45 6.31 -15.61
N ASN A 25 -15.87 6.52 -14.35
CA ASN A 25 -16.66 7.68 -13.94
C ASN A 25 -15.92 9.02 -14.16
N LYS A 26 -14.64 9.09 -13.77
CA LYS A 26 -13.82 10.30 -13.97
C LYS A 26 -13.65 10.62 -15.46
N GLN A 27 -13.42 9.61 -16.29
CA GLN A 27 -13.30 9.77 -17.72
C GLN A 27 -14.63 10.21 -18.35
N GLY A 28 -15.77 9.64 -17.91
CA GLY A 28 -17.09 10.05 -18.36
C GLY A 28 -17.38 11.52 -18.06
N ARG A 29 -17.04 11.98 -16.85
CA ARG A 29 -17.16 13.39 -16.47
C ARG A 29 -16.28 14.29 -17.36
N ILE A 30 -15.02 13.96 -17.55
CA ILE A 30 -14.09 14.73 -18.39
C ILE A 30 -14.57 14.77 -19.85
N ALA A 31 -15.08 13.65 -20.37
CA ALA A 31 -15.64 13.61 -21.72
C ALA A 31 -16.83 14.58 -21.87
N ALA A 32 -17.75 14.58 -20.90
CA ALA A 32 -18.90 15.48 -20.90
C ALA A 32 -18.45 16.96 -20.81
N ASP A 33 -17.54 17.27 -19.90
CA ASP A 33 -17.00 18.62 -19.74
C ASP A 33 -16.36 19.13 -21.06
N ASN A 34 -15.59 18.28 -21.74
CA ASN A 34 -14.93 18.64 -22.99
C ASN A 34 -15.90 18.76 -24.18
N ILE A 35 -16.94 17.93 -24.24
CA ILE A 35 -18.01 18.08 -25.23
C ILE A 35 -18.74 19.43 -25.07
N CYS A 36 -18.85 19.91 -23.83
CA CYS A 36 -19.45 21.21 -23.52
C CYS A 36 -18.46 22.39 -23.63
N GLY A 37 -17.30 22.20 -24.26
CA GLY A 37 -16.30 23.25 -24.49
C GLY A 37 -15.24 23.42 -23.40
N GLY A 38 -15.16 22.50 -22.45
CA GLY A 38 -14.10 22.44 -21.45
C GLY A 38 -12.78 21.90 -22.03
N SER A 39 -11.71 21.94 -21.19
CA SER A 39 -10.37 21.43 -21.55
C SER A 39 -9.76 20.58 -20.43
N SER A 40 -10.58 19.74 -19.81
CA SER A 40 -10.14 18.87 -18.72
C SER A 40 -9.30 17.69 -19.22
N GLU A 41 -8.27 17.32 -18.46
CA GLU A 41 -7.39 16.20 -18.78
C GLU A 41 -7.51 15.05 -17.77
N TYR A 42 -7.46 13.83 -18.28
CA TYR A 42 -7.38 12.63 -17.44
C TYR A 42 -5.94 12.32 -17.06
N ARG A 43 -5.60 12.46 -15.78
CA ARG A 43 -4.24 12.30 -15.25
C ARG A 43 -3.87 10.84 -14.90
N GLY A 44 -4.46 9.86 -15.57
CA GLY A 44 -4.19 8.45 -15.35
C GLY A 44 -4.79 7.90 -14.05
N SER A 45 -4.61 6.59 -13.86
CA SER A 45 -5.07 5.85 -12.69
C SER A 45 -3.95 5.06 -12.05
N GLN A 46 -4.03 4.84 -10.74
CA GLN A 46 -3.14 3.96 -9.98
C GLN A 46 -3.79 2.62 -9.64
N GLY A 47 -5.04 2.38 -10.07
CA GLY A 47 -5.72 1.10 -9.92
C GLY A 47 -6.14 0.78 -8.48
N SER A 48 -6.51 1.80 -7.68
CA SER A 48 -7.00 1.55 -6.32
C SER A 48 -8.27 0.71 -6.34
N SER A 49 -8.26 -0.38 -5.59
CA SER A 49 -9.35 -1.36 -5.55
C SER A 49 -9.50 -1.98 -4.17
N VAL A 50 -10.71 -2.38 -3.85
CA VAL A 50 -11.05 -3.09 -2.63
C VAL A 50 -12.09 -4.16 -2.94
N VAL A 51 -11.96 -5.32 -2.31
CA VAL A 51 -12.91 -6.42 -2.44
C VAL A 51 -13.14 -7.07 -1.08
N LYS A 52 -14.39 -7.43 -0.82
CA LYS A 52 -14.75 -8.22 0.35
C LYS A 52 -14.91 -9.69 -0.06
N VAL A 53 -14.22 -10.58 0.67
CA VAL A 53 -14.27 -12.03 0.46
C VAL A 53 -14.61 -12.65 1.82
N PHE A 54 -15.86 -13.07 2.00
CA PHE A 54 -16.39 -13.53 3.28
C PHE A 54 -16.16 -12.52 4.41
N SER A 55 -15.40 -12.89 5.45
CA SER A 55 -15.05 -12.02 6.58
C SER A 55 -13.82 -11.13 6.32
N LEU A 56 -13.08 -11.39 5.25
CA LEU A 56 -11.88 -10.66 4.91
C LEU A 56 -12.14 -9.56 3.87
N THR A 57 -11.35 -8.52 3.97
CA THR A 57 -11.24 -7.46 2.97
C THR A 57 -9.83 -7.46 2.41
N ALA A 58 -9.70 -7.45 1.09
CA ALA A 58 -8.43 -7.27 0.41
C ALA A 58 -8.46 -5.96 -0.40
N ALA A 59 -7.39 -5.18 -0.34
CA ALA A 59 -7.29 -3.92 -1.05
C ALA A 59 -5.89 -3.69 -1.60
N ALA A 60 -5.82 -2.96 -2.72
CA ALA A 60 -4.57 -2.61 -3.35
C ALA A 60 -4.63 -1.21 -3.97
N THR A 61 -3.47 -0.55 -4.06
CA THR A 61 -3.30 0.71 -4.78
C THR A 61 -1.88 0.79 -5.34
N GLY A 62 -1.69 1.51 -6.46
CA GLY A 62 -0.39 1.58 -7.12
C GLY A 62 0.01 0.26 -7.77
N ILE A 63 1.27 -0.12 -7.65
CA ILE A 63 1.81 -1.35 -8.23
C ILE A 63 2.18 -2.37 -7.16
N ASN A 64 2.19 -3.64 -7.56
CA ASN A 64 2.71 -4.73 -6.75
C ASN A 64 4.14 -5.09 -7.16
N GLU A 65 4.79 -6.01 -6.44
CA GLU A 65 6.17 -6.45 -6.72
C GLU A 65 6.34 -7.04 -8.12
N LYS A 66 5.33 -7.80 -8.59
CA LYS A 66 5.38 -8.38 -9.95
C LYS A 66 5.47 -7.28 -11.01
N THR A 67 4.67 -6.24 -10.87
CA THR A 67 4.68 -5.09 -11.77
C THR A 67 5.97 -4.27 -11.63
N ALA A 68 6.46 -4.06 -10.40
CA ALA A 68 7.71 -3.35 -10.15
C ALA A 68 8.90 -4.05 -10.81
N ARG A 69 9.01 -5.39 -10.66
CA ARG A 69 10.04 -6.20 -11.33
C ARG A 69 9.92 -6.13 -12.84
N ALA A 70 8.73 -6.29 -13.40
CA ALA A 70 8.50 -6.22 -14.84
C ALA A 70 8.85 -4.85 -15.44
N ALA A 71 8.69 -3.78 -14.66
CA ALA A 71 9.05 -2.41 -15.04
C ALA A 71 10.53 -2.06 -14.78
N GLY A 72 11.33 -2.98 -14.24
CA GLY A 72 12.75 -2.76 -13.95
C GLY A 72 12.99 -1.71 -12.86
N LEU A 73 12.02 -1.49 -11.96
CA LEU A 73 12.15 -0.50 -10.89
C LEU A 73 13.03 -1.03 -9.76
N ASP A 74 13.94 -0.20 -9.27
CA ASP A 74 14.68 -0.47 -8.03
C ASP A 74 13.81 -0.10 -6.84
N TYR A 75 13.19 -1.12 -6.24
CA TYR A 75 12.24 -0.95 -5.13
C TYR A 75 12.66 -1.71 -3.88
N ASP A 76 12.12 -1.28 -2.77
CA ASP A 76 12.08 -2.04 -1.53
C ASP A 76 10.65 -2.12 -1.01
N LYS A 77 10.44 -2.92 0.03
CA LYS A 77 9.13 -3.13 0.64
C LYS A 77 9.25 -3.26 2.15
N VAL A 78 8.19 -2.92 2.85
CA VAL A 78 7.98 -3.38 4.22
C VAL A 78 6.71 -4.20 4.29
N VAL A 79 6.72 -5.22 5.15
CA VAL A 79 5.55 -6.06 5.45
C VAL A 79 5.36 -6.04 6.96
N LEU A 80 4.14 -5.74 7.39
CA LEU A 80 3.79 -5.64 8.80
C LEU A 80 2.38 -6.20 9.03
N SER A 81 2.14 -6.64 10.28
CA SER A 81 0.85 -7.22 10.66
C SER A 81 0.28 -6.54 11.91
N PRO A 82 -0.08 -5.24 11.82
CA PRO A 82 -0.63 -4.49 12.95
C PRO A 82 -2.08 -4.86 13.22
N ALA A 83 -2.55 -4.57 14.44
CA ALA A 83 -3.96 -4.57 14.73
C ALA A 83 -4.66 -3.39 14.04
N ASN A 84 -5.92 -3.57 13.65
CA ASN A 84 -6.72 -2.54 12.99
C ASN A 84 -7.11 -1.39 13.93
N HIS A 85 -7.16 -1.63 15.24
CA HIS A 85 -7.39 -0.64 16.29
C HIS A 85 -6.73 -1.07 17.61
N ALA A 86 -6.88 -0.26 18.65
CA ALA A 86 -6.31 -0.52 19.97
C ALA A 86 -6.72 -1.89 20.51
N THR A 87 -5.76 -2.75 20.88
CA THR A 87 -6.00 -4.15 21.24
C THR A 87 -6.75 -4.31 22.55
N TYR A 88 -6.74 -3.30 23.43
CA TYR A 88 -7.55 -3.28 24.65
C TYR A 88 -9.04 -2.97 24.38
N TYR A 89 -9.40 -2.52 23.18
CA TYR A 89 -10.79 -2.33 22.77
C TYR A 89 -11.29 -3.61 22.08
N PRO A 90 -12.52 -4.06 22.40
CA PRO A 90 -13.03 -5.33 21.89
C PRO A 90 -13.12 -5.38 20.35
N GLY A 91 -12.83 -6.55 19.79
CA GLY A 91 -12.96 -6.81 18.34
C GLY A 91 -11.73 -6.44 17.51
N ALA A 92 -10.59 -6.17 18.13
CA ALA A 92 -9.35 -5.94 17.41
C ALA A 92 -8.98 -7.16 16.55
N GLN A 93 -8.59 -6.91 15.30
CA GLN A 93 -8.19 -7.92 14.33
C GLN A 93 -6.87 -7.51 13.67
N VAL A 94 -6.02 -8.49 13.41
CA VAL A 94 -4.77 -8.26 12.68
C VAL A 94 -5.08 -8.03 11.20
N MET A 95 -4.35 -7.11 10.58
CA MET A 95 -4.27 -6.97 9.13
C MET A 95 -2.83 -7.15 8.67
N THR A 96 -2.62 -7.72 7.49
CA THR A 96 -1.31 -7.77 6.86
C THR A 96 -1.23 -6.66 5.81
N MET A 97 -0.23 -5.81 5.94
CA MET A 97 0.02 -4.68 5.05
C MET A 97 1.39 -4.81 4.42
N LYS A 98 1.46 -4.60 3.11
CA LYS A 98 2.71 -4.47 2.36
C LYS A 98 2.73 -3.10 1.70
N VAL A 99 3.84 -2.37 1.86
CA VAL A 99 4.07 -1.07 1.21
C VAL A 99 5.34 -1.16 0.39
N LEU A 100 5.26 -0.76 -0.89
CA LEU A 100 6.38 -0.71 -1.82
C LEU A 100 6.82 0.73 -2.04
N PHE A 101 8.13 0.95 -2.09
CA PHE A 101 8.72 2.26 -2.36
C PHE A 101 10.00 2.13 -3.20
N GLU A 102 10.35 3.16 -3.93
CA GLU A 102 11.57 3.26 -4.71
C GLU A 102 12.75 3.55 -3.78
N ARG A 103 13.87 2.79 -3.90
CA ARG A 103 14.99 2.90 -2.95
C ARG A 103 15.64 4.26 -2.94
N SER A 104 15.85 4.86 -4.10
CA SER A 104 16.61 6.09 -4.25
C SER A 104 15.84 7.35 -3.81
N SER A 105 14.56 7.40 -4.13
CA SER A 105 13.71 8.59 -3.92
C SER A 105 12.73 8.45 -2.76
N LEU A 106 12.57 7.24 -2.22
CA LEU A 106 11.54 6.86 -1.27
C LEU A 106 10.10 7.08 -1.78
N ARG A 107 9.93 7.31 -3.07
CA ARG A 107 8.61 7.50 -3.67
C ARG A 107 7.74 6.28 -3.44
N LEU A 108 6.53 6.46 -2.95
CA LEU A 108 5.55 5.39 -2.80
C LEU A 108 5.16 4.84 -4.16
N LEU A 109 5.29 3.54 -4.33
CA LEU A 109 4.98 2.82 -5.57
C LEU A 109 3.65 2.08 -5.48
N GLY A 110 3.32 1.54 -4.33
CA GLY A 110 2.08 0.81 -4.14
C GLY A 110 1.92 0.20 -2.77
N ALA A 111 0.72 -0.31 -2.51
CA ALA A 111 0.41 -1.00 -1.28
C ALA A 111 -0.64 -2.08 -1.49
N GLN A 112 -0.60 -3.11 -0.63
CA GLN A 112 -1.58 -4.19 -0.56
C GLN A 112 -1.90 -4.45 0.91
N ILE A 113 -3.18 -4.60 1.23
CA ILE A 113 -3.64 -4.85 2.59
C ILE A 113 -4.69 -5.96 2.57
N VAL A 114 -4.58 -6.91 3.51
CA VAL A 114 -5.59 -7.94 3.75
C VAL A 114 -5.90 -7.98 5.24
N GLY A 115 -7.16 -8.03 5.61
CA GLY A 115 -7.60 -8.09 7.00
C GLY A 115 -9.11 -8.11 7.13
N GLY A 116 -9.62 -7.97 8.33
CA GLY A 116 -11.05 -7.85 8.58
C GLY A 116 -11.54 -6.41 8.37
N ALA A 117 -11.60 -5.64 9.43
CA ALA A 117 -12.06 -4.26 9.42
C ALA A 117 -10.91 -3.24 9.25
N GLY A 118 -11.20 -2.08 8.67
CA GLY A 118 -10.29 -0.94 8.58
C GLY A 118 -9.22 -1.03 7.48
N VAL A 119 -9.32 -2.01 6.59
CA VAL A 119 -8.46 -2.15 5.40
C VAL A 119 -8.74 -1.03 4.39
N ASP A 120 -10.00 -0.74 4.16
CA ASP A 120 -10.50 0.31 3.26
C ASP A 120 -9.98 1.69 3.66
N LYS A 121 -10.04 2.03 4.96
CA LYS A 121 -9.50 3.28 5.50
C LYS A 121 -8.01 3.44 5.14
N ARG A 122 -7.20 2.40 5.36
CA ARG A 122 -5.73 2.47 5.20
C ARG A 122 -5.31 2.48 3.75
N ILE A 123 -5.99 1.72 2.90
CA ILE A 123 -5.66 1.75 1.47
C ILE A 123 -5.97 3.12 0.85
N ASP A 124 -7.03 3.81 1.29
CA ASP A 124 -7.35 5.15 0.80
C ASP A 124 -6.35 6.21 1.27
N VAL A 125 -5.84 6.10 2.50
CA VAL A 125 -4.74 6.96 2.97
C VAL A 125 -3.50 6.75 2.10
N LEU A 126 -3.09 5.50 1.85
CA LEU A 126 -1.94 5.18 1.00
C LEU A 126 -2.17 5.60 -0.47
N ALA A 127 -3.38 5.43 -0.99
CA ALA A 127 -3.73 5.89 -2.32
C ALA A 127 -3.63 7.42 -2.44
N THR A 128 -4.07 8.14 -1.42
CA THR A 128 -3.94 9.59 -1.33
C THR A 128 -2.48 10.03 -1.24
N ALA A 129 -1.68 9.34 -0.41
CA ALA A 129 -0.25 9.59 -0.27
C ALA A 129 0.50 9.42 -1.61
N ILE A 130 0.24 8.33 -2.34
CA ILE A 130 0.78 8.11 -3.69
C ILE A 130 0.38 9.26 -4.63
N ARG A 131 -0.89 9.65 -4.61
CA ARG A 131 -1.41 10.68 -5.52
C ARG A 131 -0.87 12.07 -5.18
N ALA A 132 -0.62 12.34 -3.90
CA ALA A 132 -0.01 13.59 -3.44
C ALA A 132 1.52 13.62 -3.62
N GLY A 133 2.14 12.50 -4.02
CA GLY A 133 3.58 12.40 -4.21
C GLY A 133 4.37 12.36 -2.90
N LEU A 134 3.77 11.89 -1.80
CA LEU A 134 4.48 11.70 -0.55
C LEU A 134 5.56 10.62 -0.70
N THR A 135 6.66 10.81 0.02
CA THR A 135 7.67 9.76 0.19
C THR A 135 7.27 8.82 1.33
N ALA A 136 7.79 7.60 1.29
CA ALA A 136 7.35 6.53 2.18
C ALA A 136 7.71 6.78 3.65
N ASP A 137 8.82 7.46 3.92
CA ASP A 137 9.24 7.88 5.26
C ASP A 137 8.30 8.92 5.88
N LEU A 138 7.65 9.78 5.07
CA LEU A 138 6.69 10.78 5.55
C LEU A 138 5.36 10.17 6.02
N LEU A 139 5.11 8.90 5.76
CA LEU A 139 3.92 8.22 6.30
C LEU A 139 3.88 8.25 7.83
N LYS A 140 5.05 8.29 8.49
CA LYS A 140 5.16 8.39 9.96
C LYS A 140 4.60 9.69 10.54
N ASP A 141 4.63 10.77 9.74
CA ASP A 141 4.26 12.13 10.16
C ASP A 141 2.81 12.48 9.87
N LEU A 142 2.06 11.56 9.24
CA LEU A 142 0.65 11.77 8.97
C LEU A 142 -0.15 11.84 10.29
N ASP A 143 -0.87 12.95 10.48
CA ASP A 143 -1.78 13.16 11.60
C ASP A 143 -3.14 12.50 11.27
N LEU A 144 -3.27 11.24 11.67
CA LEU A 144 -4.44 10.41 11.37
C LEU A 144 -5.37 10.32 12.57
N ALA A 145 -6.67 10.43 12.32
CA ALA A 145 -7.70 10.41 13.38
C ALA A 145 -7.65 9.10 14.19
N TYR A 146 -7.61 9.26 15.50
CA TYR A 146 -7.54 8.16 16.46
C TYR A 146 -8.65 8.26 17.51
N ALA A 147 -9.30 7.13 17.74
CA ALA A 147 -9.96 6.75 18.98
C ALA A 147 -9.93 5.22 19.06
N PRO A 148 -10.00 4.61 20.28
CA PRO A 148 -9.80 3.17 20.46
C PRO A 148 -10.60 2.25 19.52
N PRO A 149 -11.86 2.55 19.15
CA PRO A 149 -12.63 1.70 18.22
C PRO A 149 -12.17 1.76 16.76
N TYR A 150 -11.39 2.77 16.37
CA TYR A 150 -11.10 3.06 14.95
C TYR A 150 -9.64 2.88 14.55
N SER A 151 -8.73 3.04 15.51
CA SER A 151 -7.29 2.92 15.25
C SER A 151 -6.52 2.67 16.55
N SER A 152 -5.22 2.67 16.47
CA SER A 152 -4.29 2.87 17.58
C SER A 152 -3.59 4.22 17.42
N ALA A 153 -2.97 4.72 18.49
CA ALA A 153 -2.27 6.01 18.46
C ALA A 153 -1.18 6.09 17.38
N LYS A 154 -0.58 4.93 17.05
CA LYS A 154 0.20 4.74 15.83
C LYS A 154 -0.67 3.95 14.85
N ASP A 155 -1.29 4.64 13.89
CA ASP A 155 -2.06 3.96 12.85
C ASP A 155 -1.15 2.99 12.06
N PRO A 156 -1.68 1.87 11.54
CA PRO A 156 -0.94 0.99 10.64
C PRO A 156 -0.14 1.68 9.54
N VAL A 157 -0.66 2.78 8.99
CA VAL A 157 0.06 3.59 7.99
C VAL A 157 1.28 4.29 8.61
N ASN A 158 1.14 4.88 9.82
CA ASN A 158 2.28 5.45 10.53
C ASN A 158 3.32 4.39 10.88
N MET A 159 2.88 3.18 11.28
CA MET A 159 3.80 2.06 11.56
C MET A 159 4.62 1.67 10.33
N ALA A 160 4.01 1.64 9.14
CA ALA A 160 4.76 1.42 7.90
C ALA A 160 5.82 2.50 7.68
N GLY A 161 5.48 3.77 7.89
CA GLY A 161 6.43 4.88 7.82
C GLY A 161 7.60 4.74 8.81
N TYR A 162 7.33 4.38 10.06
CA TYR A 162 8.40 4.14 11.05
C TYR A 162 9.32 2.98 10.67
N LEU A 163 8.76 1.89 10.13
CA LEU A 163 9.58 0.76 9.65
C LEU A 163 10.49 1.19 8.50
N ILE A 164 9.96 1.94 7.54
CA ILE A 164 10.72 2.44 6.40
C ILE A 164 11.82 3.40 6.86
N ASP A 165 11.50 4.34 7.77
CA ASP A 165 12.48 5.27 8.35
C ASP A 165 13.62 4.53 9.06
N ASN A 166 13.31 3.50 9.85
CA ASN A 166 14.32 2.67 10.52
C ASN A 166 15.19 1.90 9.53
N LEU A 167 14.59 1.37 8.45
CA LEU A 167 15.30 0.64 7.42
C LEU A 167 16.26 1.55 6.65
N VAL A 168 15.78 2.70 6.19
CA VAL A 168 16.56 3.70 5.44
C VAL A 168 17.71 4.26 6.28
N ALA A 169 17.45 4.50 7.56
CA ALA A 169 18.49 4.97 8.52
C ALA A 169 19.47 3.86 8.94
N GLY A 170 19.32 2.64 8.45
CA GLY A 170 20.19 1.51 8.81
C GLY A 170 20.06 1.04 10.27
N ARG A 171 19.00 1.45 10.99
CA ARG A 171 18.75 1.04 12.39
C ARG A 171 18.29 -0.41 12.49
N VAL A 172 17.68 -0.93 11.43
CA VAL A 172 17.25 -2.33 11.32
C VAL A 172 17.69 -2.90 9.97
N LYS A 173 17.92 -4.20 9.94
CA LYS A 173 18.06 -4.98 8.71
C LYS A 173 16.83 -5.86 8.59
N GLN A 174 16.27 -5.96 7.39
CA GLN A 174 15.14 -6.86 7.13
C GLN A 174 15.56 -7.98 6.20
N PHE A 175 14.91 -9.11 6.34
CA PHE A 175 14.86 -10.17 5.35
C PHE A 175 13.39 -10.54 5.13
N HIS A 176 13.09 -11.09 3.99
CA HIS A 176 11.75 -11.54 3.64
C HIS A 176 11.72 -13.06 3.57
N PHE A 177 10.52 -13.65 3.50
CA PHE A 177 10.39 -15.11 3.46
C PHE A 177 11.11 -15.72 2.25
N GLU A 178 11.23 -15.00 1.16
CA GLU A 178 11.98 -15.44 -0.03
C GLU A 178 13.46 -15.62 0.25
N ASP A 179 14.02 -14.84 1.19
CA ASP A 179 15.44 -14.84 1.52
C ASP A 179 15.81 -16.00 2.44
N VAL A 180 14.84 -16.59 3.15
CA VAL A 180 15.07 -17.66 4.14
C VAL A 180 15.77 -18.87 3.52
N ALA A 181 15.44 -19.23 2.29
CA ALA A 181 16.04 -20.36 1.59
C ALA A 181 17.55 -20.17 1.32
N SER A 182 18.01 -18.93 1.22
CA SER A 182 19.41 -18.55 0.96
C SER A 182 20.24 -18.31 2.21
N LEU A 183 19.63 -18.33 3.39
CA LEU A 183 20.35 -18.15 4.66
C LEU A 183 21.33 -19.30 4.89
N PRO A 184 22.53 -19.02 5.47
CA PRO A 184 23.49 -20.04 5.83
C PRO A 184 22.89 -21.11 6.75
N LYS A 185 23.22 -22.39 6.47
CA LYS A 185 22.78 -23.55 7.29
C LYS A 185 23.91 -24.12 8.14
N ASP A 186 25.00 -23.40 8.29
CA ASP A 186 26.21 -23.78 9.01
C ASP A 186 26.21 -23.41 10.51
N GLY A 187 25.08 -22.93 11.01
CA GLY A 187 24.92 -22.48 12.40
C GLY A 187 25.32 -21.01 12.64
N SER A 188 25.78 -20.29 11.63
CA SER A 188 26.12 -18.86 11.75
C SER A 188 24.87 -17.95 11.82
N VAL A 189 23.70 -18.46 11.45
CA VAL A 189 22.42 -17.76 11.50
C VAL A 189 21.43 -18.55 12.35
N THR A 190 20.82 -17.87 13.32
CA THR A 190 19.70 -18.43 14.12
C THR A 190 18.42 -17.77 13.72
N LEU A 191 17.42 -18.55 13.30
CA LEU A 191 16.05 -18.09 13.13
C LEU A 191 15.34 -18.18 14.48
N LEU A 192 15.07 -17.02 15.09
CA LEU A 192 14.38 -16.96 16.37
C LEU A 192 12.92 -16.54 16.13
N ASP A 193 12.00 -17.39 16.52
CA ASP A 193 10.58 -17.05 16.59
C ASP A 193 10.31 -16.32 17.92
N THR A 194 9.90 -15.06 17.83
CA THR A 194 9.60 -14.22 19.00
C THR A 194 8.11 -14.12 19.32
N ARG A 195 7.29 -14.87 18.58
CA ARG A 195 5.84 -14.95 18.83
C ARG A 195 5.53 -15.75 20.08
N THR A 196 4.32 -15.58 20.60
CA THR A 196 3.84 -16.39 21.73
C THR A 196 3.48 -17.81 21.26
N PRO A 197 3.40 -18.81 22.18
CA PRO A 197 3.02 -20.17 21.81
C PRO A 197 1.61 -20.32 21.20
N LEU A 198 0.77 -19.27 21.30
CA LEU A 198 -0.58 -19.25 20.73
C LEU A 198 -0.63 -18.64 19.31
N GLU A 199 0.43 -18.06 18.83
CA GLU A 199 0.58 -17.47 17.49
C GLU A 199 1.26 -18.44 16.53
#